data_c3b6d5939fba5a2f7f86d0c1c85b8b0a
#
_entry.id   c3b6d5939fba5a2f7f86d0c1c85b8b0a
#
_cell.length_a   1.000
_cell.length_b   1.000
_cell.length_c   1.000
_cell.angle_alpha   90.00
_cell.angle_beta   90.00
_cell.angle_gamma   90.00
#
_symmetry.space_group_name_H-M   'P 1'
#
loop_
_entity.id
_entity.type
_entity.pdbx_description
1 polymer ?
#
loop_
_entity_poly.entity_id
_entity_poly.type
_entity_poly.pdbx_seq_one_letter_code
_entity_poly.pdbx_strand_id
1 'polypeptide(L)'
;MEAADLPDGQEPVEADWKELKETGVKIDTKNTKVNIDSKSGMAGMYSTYDSSLSLSGTPAKIGTYPVNVTVTDESGRTVTSNELTFKVYSTKEKLADHLKLENATKTADGKYMYDMDPWVIPDFNDTDDIVTVPAEIKAWYGSHTSGTYGELGYAVSEGDATTQTLIIPGGCNLTMVNMKVLSSVKIKVENGGTLNLRDSSIYGQIEVENGGTISVNHDDYSGKFLTGTSINGQLILNDGATIKNSMIYSNTNFLPNGTQARHNTSPVVVTNGNVKMEGKVYIKGDEAATGTDPATGKSYSGQPALKVSSGTLTIGEGSQLAAYGGGNIATTSVGGAAVILDNGTISGAGTLIAVAGRGDGDNGGNAVEGTGNVEIAKAYLEGGSTSVMNKNAEPGKAYTESV
;
A
#
# COMPACT_ATOMS: atom_id res chain seq x y z
N MET A 1 25.04 -3.85 25.63
CA MET A 1 24.51 -4.69 24.54
C MET A 1 23.64 -5.75 25.18
N GLU A 2 22.41 -5.86 24.78
CA GLU A 2 21.56 -6.98 25.19
C GLU A 2 21.89 -8.20 24.32
N ALA A 3 21.76 -9.39 24.89
CA ALA A 3 22.10 -10.66 24.22
C ALA A 3 21.30 -10.91 22.91
N ALA A 4 20.25 -10.14 22.67
CA ALA A 4 19.43 -10.20 21.46
C ALA A 4 20.11 -9.66 20.19
N ASP A 5 21.21 -8.91 20.32
CA ASP A 5 21.87 -8.24 19.19
C ASP A 5 23.03 -9.06 18.60
N LEU A 6 23.21 -10.29 19.06
CA LEU A 6 24.26 -11.17 18.57
C LEU A 6 23.74 -12.13 17.51
N PRO A 7 24.52 -12.46 16.47
CA PRO A 7 24.14 -13.47 15.49
C PRO A 7 23.88 -14.84 16.14
N ASP A 8 22.91 -15.56 15.61
CA ASP A 8 22.54 -16.91 16.07
C ASP A 8 23.77 -17.81 16.21
N GLY A 9 23.98 -18.37 17.40
CA GLY A 9 25.06 -19.29 17.72
C GLY A 9 26.31 -18.67 18.29
N GLN A 10 26.32 -17.35 18.57
CA GLN A 10 27.42 -16.73 19.31
C GLN A 10 26.99 -16.45 20.75
N GLU A 11 27.75 -16.96 21.71
CA GLU A 11 27.54 -16.62 23.12
C GLU A 11 27.90 -15.14 23.36
N PRO A 12 27.04 -14.39 24.08
CA PRO A 12 27.39 -13.01 24.44
C PRO A 12 28.64 -12.98 25.30
N VAL A 13 29.47 -11.95 25.09
CA VAL A 13 30.62 -11.67 25.92
C VAL A 13 30.18 -11.14 27.30
N GLU A 14 29.14 -11.74 27.84
CA GLU A 14 28.51 -11.34 29.09
C GLU A 14 29.50 -11.48 30.30
N ALA A 15 30.41 -12.42 30.19
CA ALA A 15 31.45 -12.63 31.18
C ALA A 15 32.40 -11.43 31.27
N ASP A 16 32.79 -10.85 30.15
CA ASP A 16 33.75 -9.73 30.14
C ASP A 16 33.07 -8.44 30.60
N TRP A 17 31.80 -8.21 30.23
CA TRP A 17 31.01 -7.10 30.76
C TRP A 17 30.75 -7.22 32.25
N LYS A 18 30.50 -8.42 32.72
CA LYS A 18 30.26 -8.74 34.12
C LYS A 18 31.53 -8.49 34.94
N GLU A 19 32.66 -8.94 34.42
CA GLU A 19 33.97 -8.73 35.06
C GLU A 19 34.35 -7.24 35.16
N LEU A 20 34.10 -6.47 34.09
CA LEU A 20 34.28 -5.01 34.11
C LEU A 20 33.38 -4.32 35.14
N LYS A 21 32.11 -4.75 35.27
CA LYS A 21 31.18 -4.21 36.28
C LYS A 21 31.58 -4.61 37.71
N GLU A 22 31.99 -5.85 37.93
CA GLU A 22 32.37 -6.36 39.24
C GLU A 22 33.68 -5.76 39.74
N THR A 23 34.58 -5.34 38.87
CA THR A 23 35.85 -4.68 39.23
C THR A 23 35.68 -3.18 39.49
N GLY A 24 34.46 -2.65 39.39
CA GLY A 24 34.20 -1.23 39.64
C GLY A 24 34.74 -0.27 38.57
N VAL A 25 35.08 -0.80 37.41
CA VAL A 25 35.58 -0.01 36.28
C VAL A 25 34.44 0.80 35.69
N LYS A 26 34.61 2.10 35.61
CA LYS A 26 33.67 2.95 34.86
C LYS A 26 33.95 2.79 33.37
N ILE A 27 32.95 2.41 32.64
CA ILE A 27 32.99 2.40 31.18
C ILE A 27 32.99 3.87 30.72
N ASP A 28 34.08 4.33 30.13
CA ASP A 28 34.13 5.66 29.53
C ASP A 28 33.44 5.63 28.19
N THR A 29 32.19 6.09 28.17
CA THR A 29 31.37 6.16 26.97
C THR A 29 31.93 7.07 25.87
N LYS A 30 32.85 7.99 26.24
CA LYS A 30 33.56 8.85 25.28
C LYS A 30 34.63 8.10 24.47
N ASN A 31 35.11 6.99 24.99
CA ASN A 31 36.13 6.17 24.34
C ASN A 31 35.57 4.90 23.69
N THR A 32 34.26 4.75 23.64
CA THR A 32 33.67 3.66 22.90
C THR A 32 33.91 3.87 21.40
N LYS A 33 34.56 2.91 20.76
CA LYS A 33 34.87 2.97 19.32
C LYS A 33 34.27 1.77 18.63
N VAL A 34 33.56 2.03 17.56
CA VAL A 34 33.25 1.03 16.55
C VAL A 34 34.44 0.93 15.62
N ASN A 35 35.06 -0.25 15.54
CA ASN A 35 36.18 -0.46 14.64
C ASN A 35 35.64 -0.58 13.21
N ILE A 36 35.76 0.54 12.48
CA ILE A 36 35.32 0.63 11.08
C ILE A 36 36.59 0.76 10.25
N ASP A 37 36.82 -0.20 9.36
CA ASP A 37 37.92 -0.09 8.39
C ASP A 37 37.66 1.11 7.47
N SER A 38 38.54 2.11 7.55
CA SER A 38 38.42 3.31 6.70
C SER A 38 38.61 3.05 5.20
N LYS A 39 39.11 1.87 4.83
CA LYS A 39 39.25 1.42 3.44
C LYS A 39 37.99 0.67 2.97
N SER A 40 37.08 0.36 3.87
CA SER A 40 35.83 -0.33 3.57
C SER A 40 34.75 0.64 3.07
N GLY A 41 33.65 0.09 2.60
CA GLY A 41 32.47 0.86 2.22
C GLY A 41 31.73 1.53 3.39
N MET A 42 32.18 1.27 4.64
CA MET A 42 31.64 1.90 5.85
C MET A 42 32.28 3.27 6.15
N ALA A 43 33.24 3.74 5.34
CA ALA A 43 33.80 5.08 5.50
C ALA A 43 32.70 6.14 5.50
N GLY A 44 32.79 7.09 6.43
CA GLY A 44 31.75 8.12 6.64
C GLY A 44 30.70 7.77 7.70
N MET A 45 30.71 6.56 8.25
CA MET A 45 29.90 6.20 9.41
C MET A 45 30.60 6.66 10.71
N TYR A 46 29.81 6.97 11.72
CA TYR A 46 30.31 7.32 13.06
C TYR A 46 29.45 6.64 14.13
N SER A 47 30.06 6.40 15.28
CA SER A 47 29.36 5.82 16.43
C SER A 47 29.01 6.90 17.45
N THR A 48 27.87 6.79 18.07
CA THR A 48 27.44 7.58 19.21
C THR A 48 27.02 6.65 20.33
N TYR A 49 27.31 7.04 21.57
CA TYR A 49 26.88 6.31 22.77
C TYR A 49 26.23 7.29 23.73
N ASP A 50 24.98 7.02 24.08
CA ASP A 50 24.27 7.70 25.17
C ASP A 50 23.77 6.64 26.16
N SER A 51 22.64 6.02 25.94
CA SER A 51 22.15 4.84 26.68
C SER A 51 22.26 3.56 25.86
N SER A 52 22.44 3.70 24.56
CA SER A 52 22.67 2.62 23.59
C SER A 52 23.75 3.03 22.60
N LEU A 53 24.51 2.04 22.11
CA LEU A 53 25.45 2.27 21.02
C LEU A 53 24.66 2.36 19.72
N SER A 54 24.82 3.48 18.99
CA SER A 54 24.25 3.64 17.67
C SER A 54 25.35 3.92 16.64
N LEU A 55 25.17 3.35 15.46
CA LEU A 55 26.00 3.62 14.30
C LEU A 55 25.18 4.48 13.33
N SER A 56 25.68 5.67 13.00
CA SER A 56 24.97 6.64 12.15
C SER A 56 25.89 7.15 11.05
N GLY A 57 25.29 7.64 9.97
CA GLY A 57 26.01 8.22 8.85
C GLY A 57 25.61 7.57 7.52
N THR A 58 26.32 7.97 6.45
CA THR A 58 26.11 7.43 5.11
C THR A 58 27.30 6.57 4.74
N PRO A 59 27.12 5.26 4.53
CA PRO A 59 28.21 4.39 4.09
C PRO A 59 28.64 4.75 2.67
N ALA A 60 29.93 4.67 2.42
CA ALA A 60 30.51 5.06 1.13
C ALA A 60 30.39 3.98 0.05
N LYS A 61 30.12 2.73 0.40
CA LYS A 61 30.13 1.61 -0.52
C LYS A 61 29.25 0.46 -0.06
N ILE A 62 28.55 -0.15 -1.01
CA ILE A 62 27.75 -1.35 -0.78
C ILE A 62 28.63 -2.54 -0.43
N GLY A 63 28.14 -3.42 0.43
CA GLY A 63 28.83 -4.66 0.76
C GLY A 63 28.49 -5.19 2.16
N THR A 64 29.14 -6.27 2.51
CA THR A 64 29.05 -6.88 3.84
C THR A 64 30.35 -6.60 4.58
N TYR A 65 30.23 -6.01 5.76
CA TYR A 65 31.37 -5.52 6.54
C TYR A 65 31.38 -6.14 7.93
N PRO A 66 32.51 -6.73 8.36
CA PRO A 66 32.70 -7.10 9.74
C PRO A 66 32.91 -5.82 10.58
N VAL A 67 32.21 -5.75 11.69
CA VAL A 67 32.29 -4.63 12.64
C VAL A 67 32.46 -5.15 14.04
N ASN A 68 33.48 -4.62 14.76
CA ASN A 68 33.71 -4.92 16.18
C ASN A 68 33.48 -3.65 16.99
N VAL A 69 32.90 -3.78 18.16
CA VAL A 69 32.80 -2.72 19.15
C VAL A 69 33.90 -2.92 20.17
N THR A 70 34.78 -1.93 20.34
CA THR A 70 35.80 -1.94 21.34
C THR A 70 35.50 -0.86 22.38
N VAL A 71 35.43 -1.26 23.64
CA VAL A 71 35.24 -0.37 24.77
C VAL A 71 36.57 -0.32 25.56
N THR A 72 37.02 0.89 25.82
CA THR A 72 38.24 1.12 26.60
C THR A 72 37.89 1.85 27.90
N ASP A 73 38.34 1.38 29.04
CA ASP A 73 38.13 2.04 30.32
C ASP A 73 39.18 3.15 30.57
N GLU A 74 38.97 3.90 31.67
CA GLU A 74 39.91 4.98 32.08
C GLU A 74 41.33 4.49 32.39
N SER A 75 41.49 3.21 32.69
CA SER A 75 42.83 2.60 32.96
C SER A 75 43.46 2.04 31.68
N GLY A 76 42.82 2.18 30.54
CA GLY A 76 43.33 1.72 29.26
C GLY A 76 43.03 0.22 28.97
N ARG A 77 42.23 -0.47 29.78
CA ARG A 77 41.82 -1.84 29.51
C ARG A 77 40.73 -1.83 28.41
N THR A 78 40.84 -2.75 27.50
CA THR A 78 39.93 -2.84 26.36
C THR A 78 39.19 -4.17 26.35
N VAL A 79 37.92 -4.12 25.99
CA VAL A 79 37.10 -5.28 25.67
C VAL A 79 36.55 -5.07 24.26
N THR A 80 36.63 -6.09 23.42
CA THR A 80 36.13 -6.05 22.05
C THR A 80 35.00 -7.09 21.90
N SER A 81 33.90 -6.68 21.30
CA SER A 81 32.79 -7.58 21.01
C SER A 81 33.19 -8.68 20.02
N ASN A 82 32.36 -9.69 19.90
CA ASN A 82 32.37 -10.56 18.74
C ASN A 82 32.19 -9.74 17.45
N GLU A 83 32.62 -10.33 16.34
CA GLU A 83 32.44 -9.73 15.03
C GLU A 83 30.93 -9.72 14.69
N LEU A 84 30.40 -8.51 14.47
CA LEU A 84 29.05 -8.29 13.95
C LEU A 84 29.13 -8.13 12.45
N THR A 85 28.18 -8.69 11.73
CA THR A 85 28.09 -8.52 10.28
C THR A 85 27.17 -7.35 9.96
N PHE A 86 27.73 -6.31 9.37
CA PHE A 86 26.97 -5.16 8.87
C PHE A 86 26.79 -5.29 7.36
N LYS A 87 25.55 -5.27 6.91
CA LYS A 87 25.24 -5.25 5.47
C LYS A 87 24.89 -3.84 5.06
N VAL A 88 25.60 -3.29 4.09
CA VAL A 88 25.32 -2.01 3.45
C VAL A 88 24.72 -2.30 2.07
N TYR A 89 23.50 -1.88 1.89
CA TYR A 89 22.80 -2.02 0.62
C TYR A 89 22.79 -0.71 -0.15
N SER A 90 22.61 -0.77 -1.45
CA SER A 90 22.23 0.40 -2.22
C SER A 90 20.80 0.77 -1.88
N THR A 91 20.55 2.01 -1.53
CA THR A 91 19.20 2.55 -1.48
C THR A 91 18.57 2.67 -2.88
N LYS A 92 19.33 2.36 -3.93
CA LYS A 92 18.94 2.44 -5.34
C LYS A 92 19.38 1.19 -6.08
N GLU A 93 18.81 0.05 -5.71
CA GLU A 93 18.88 -1.09 -6.61
C GLU A 93 17.89 -0.85 -7.75
N LYS A 94 18.35 -1.09 -8.99
CA LYS A 94 17.48 -0.99 -10.15
C LYS A 94 16.37 -2.03 -10.04
N LEU A 95 15.13 -1.62 -10.09
CA LEU A 95 13.99 -2.54 -10.00
C LEU A 95 14.09 -3.66 -11.07
N ALA A 96 14.51 -3.32 -12.30
CA ALA A 96 14.71 -4.30 -13.35
C ALA A 96 15.80 -5.33 -13.02
N ASP A 97 16.82 -4.97 -12.27
CA ASP A 97 17.85 -5.89 -11.79
C ASP A 97 17.33 -6.74 -10.61
N HIS A 98 16.59 -6.13 -9.70
CA HIS A 98 15.96 -6.83 -8.58
C HIS A 98 15.02 -7.95 -9.07
N LEU A 99 14.24 -7.68 -10.09
CA LEU A 99 13.23 -8.61 -10.63
C LEU A 99 13.80 -9.68 -11.57
N LYS A 100 15.14 -9.84 -11.68
CA LYS A 100 15.71 -10.98 -12.41
C LYS A 100 15.44 -12.30 -11.69
N LEU A 101 15.12 -13.35 -12.43
CA LEU A 101 14.84 -14.68 -11.86
C LEU A 101 15.99 -15.25 -11.02
N GLU A 102 17.23 -14.87 -11.32
CA GLU A 102 18.41 -15.27 -10.55
C GLU A 102 18.41 -14.74 -9.11
N ASN A 103 17.70 -13.64 -8.86
CA ASN A 103 17.52 -13.02 -7.55
C ASN A 103 16.28 -13.55 -6.81
N ALA A 104 15.47 -14.36 -7.46
CA ALA A 104 14.27 -14.94 -6.87
C ALA A 104 14.61 -16.19 -6.05
N THR A 105 13.96 -16.33 -4.90
CA THR A 105 14.01 -17.56 -4.12
C THR A 105 13.08 -18.59 -4.75
N LYS A 106 13.59 -19.80 -4.99
CA LYS A 106 12.78 -20.91 -5.47
C LYS A 106 12.25 -21.71 -4.27
N THR A 107 10.93 -21.76 -4.15
CA THR A 107 10.25 -22.51 -3.09
C THR A 107 10.33 -24.03 -3.35
N ALA A 108 10.04 -24.84 -2.32
CA ALA A 108 10.06 -26.30 -2.43
C ALA A 108 9.07 -26.87 -3.48
N ASP A 109 7.97 -26.16 -3.74
CA ASP A 109 6.99 -26.47 -4.79
C ASP A 109 7.36 -25.91 -6.16
N GLY A 110 8.59 -25.37 -6.30
CA GLY A 110 9.15 -24.91 -7.57
C GLY A 110 8.71 -23.54 -8.02
N LYS A 111 7.97 -22.79 -7.20
CA LYS A 111 7.57 -21.43 -7.50
C LYS A 111 8.70 -20.45 -7.21
N TYR A 112 8.72 -19.34 -7.94
CA TYR A 112 9.66 -18.26 -7.69
C TYR A 112 8.98 -17.13 -6.92
N MET A 113 9.69 -16.58 -5.92
CA MET A 113 9.23 -15.48 -5.11
C MET A 113 10.35 -14.46 -4.89
N TYR A 114 9.98 -13.21 -4.74
CA TYR A 114 10.88 -12.16 -4.29
C TYR A 114 10.56 -11.79 -2.85
N ASP A 115 11.63 -11.59 -2.09
CA ASP A 115 11.58 -10.93 -0.80
C ASP A 115 12.26 -9.56 -0.94
N MET A 116 11.53 -8.52 -0.64
CA MET A 116 12.18 -7.23 -0.40
C MET A 116 12.84 -7.32 0.97
N ASP A 117 14.15 -7.11 0.99
CA ASP A 117 14.81 -6.76 2.24
C ASP A 117 14.22 -5.41 2.68
N PRO A 118 13.70 -5.25 3.91
CA PRO A 118 13.08 -4.00 4.36
C PRO A 118 14.03 -2.79 4.29
N TRP A 119 15.30 -3.02 4.03
CA TRP A 119 16.34 -2.00 3.88
C TRP A 119 16.72 -1.71 2.42
N VAL A 120 16.22 -2.47 1.45
CA VAL A 120 16.46 -2.24 0.02
C VAL A 120 15.15 -1.81 -0.61
N ILE A 121 15.09 -0.57 -1.03
CA ILE A 121 13.99 -0.04 -1.83
C ILE A 121 14.41 -0.22 -3.29
N PRO A 122 13.85 -1.21 -4.03
CA PRO A 122 14.08 -1.28 -5.45
C PRO A 122 13.45 -0.05 -6.09
N ASP A 123 14.26 0.69 -6.82
CA ASP A 123 13.81 1.91 -7.45
C ASP A 123 13.82 1.77 -8.97
N PHE A 124 12.91 2.45 -9.62
CA PHE A 124 12.95 2.64 -11.06
C PHE A 124 14.16 3.51 -11.40
N ASN A 125 14.82 3.24 -12.54
CA ASN A 125 16.02 3.95 -12.93
C ASN A 125 15.77 5.41 -13.23
N ASP A 126 14.67 5.69 -13.92
CA ASP A 126 14.25 6.98 -14.39
C ASP A 126 12.76 7.21 -14.13
N THR A 127 12.32 8.45 -14.25
CA THR A 127 10.91 8.83 -14.05
C THR A 127 9.95 8.14 -15.02
N ASP A 128 10.43 7.75 -16.21
CA ASP A 128 9.61 7.13 -17.27
C ASP A 128 9.91 5.62 -17.42
N ASP A 129 10.46 5.00 -16.40
CA ASP A 129 10.90 3.61 -16.50
C ASP A 129 9.72 2.63 -16.53
N ILE A 130 9.82 1.63 -17.40
CA ILE A 130 8.84 0.55 -17.52
C ILE A 130 9.54 -0.75 -17.15
N VAL A 131 9.05 -1.41 -16.13
CA VAL A 131 9.61 -2.68 -15.65
C VAL A 131 8.55 -3.77 -15.71
N THR A 132 8.91 -4.91 -16.32
CA THR A 132 8.02 -6.06 -16.44
C THR A 132 8.43 -7.14 -15.44
N VAL A 133 7.46 -7.62 -14.67
CA VAL A 133 7.65 -8.75 -13.75
C VAL A 133 7.79 -10.04 -14.57
N PRO A 134 8.81 -10.88 -14.33
CA PRO A 134 8.89 -12.19 -14.98
C PRO A 134 7.65 -13.06 -14.71
N ALA A 135 7.11 -13.70 -15.73
CA ALA A 135 5.85 -14.45 -15.61
C ALA A 135 5.93 -15.65 -14.65
N GLU A 136 7.13 -16.14 -14.38
CA GLU A 136 7.41 -17.23 -13.45
C GLU A 136 7.23 -16.82 -11.98
N ILE A 137 7.33 -15.54 -11.65
CA ILE A 137 7.20 -15.04 -10.29
C ILE A 137 5.76 -15.20 -9.82
N LYS A 138 5.58 -15.81 -8.66
CA LYS A 138 4.26 -16.07 -8.09
C LYS A 138 3.97 -15.26 -6.83
N ALA A 139 5.00 -14.78 -6.15
CA ALA A 139 4.83 -13.93 -4.97
C ALA A 139 5.94 -12.88 -4.87
N TRP A 140 5.59 -11.72 -4.33
CA TRP A 140 6.51 -10.65 -3.99
C TRP A 140 6.16 -10.10 -2.61
N TYR A 141 7.04 -10.33 -1.65
CA TYR A 141 6.87 -9.89 -0.28
C TYR A 141 7.63 -8.60 -0.03
N GLY A 142 6.93 -7.56 0.34
CA GLY A 142 7.56 -6.32 0.82
C GLY A 142 8.13 -6.49 2.23
N SER A 143 7.50 -7.36 3.02
CA SER A 143 7.98 -7.75 4.35
C SER A 143 7.23 -9.00 4.80
N HIS A 144 7.87 -9.82 5.65
CA HIS A 144 7.23 -10.93 6.36
C HIS A 144 6.68 -10.50 7.73
N THR A 145 6.89 -9.26 8.14
CA THR A 145 6.41 -8.73 9.41
C THR A 145 5.15 -7.89 9.19
N SER A 146 4.08 -8.24 9.88
CA SER A 146 2.82 -7.47 9.82
C SER A 146 3.04 -6.02 10.22
N GLY A 147 2.50 -5.09 9.43
CA GLY A 147 2.66 -3.65 9.65
C GLY A 147 3.97 -3.05 9.14
N THR A 148 4.87 -3.85 8.60
CA THR A 148 6.07 -3.40 7.89
C THR A 148 5.85 -3.59 6.39
N TYR A 149 6.23 -2.61 5.58
CA TYR A 149 5.98 -2.61 4.14
C TYR A 149 7.28 -2.42 3.38
N GLY A 150 7.43 -3.13 2.26
CA GLY A 150 8.39 -2.75 1.23
C GLY A 150 7.82 -1.62 0.39
N GLU A 151 8.58 -0.56 0.19
CA GLU A 151 8.14 0.60 -0.60
C GLU A 151 8.58 0.48 -2.06
N LEU A 152 7.72 0.89 -2.99
CA LEU A 152 8.00 0.94 -4.41
C LEU A 152 7.63 2.31 -4.96
N GLY A 153 8.57 2.96 -5.66
CA GLY A 153 8.42 4.29 -6.23
C GLY A 153 8.62 5.42 -5.22
N TYR A 154 8.10 6.59 -5.52
CA TYR A 154 8.17 7.79 -4.68
C TYR A 154 6.83 8.55 -4.67
N ALA A 155 6.66 9.41 -3.68
CA ALA A 155 5.48 10.25 -3.60
C ALA A 155 5.57 11.41 -4.59
N VAL A 156 4.55 11.59 -5.42
CA VAL A 156 4.39 12.76 -6.31
C VAL A 156 3.34 13.71 -5.75
N SER A 157 3.43 14.97 -6.15
CA SER A 157 2.44 15.97 -5.79
C SER A 157 1.09 15.66 -6.46
N GLU A 158 0.02 16.15 -5.83
CA GLU A 158 -1.32 16.02 -6.42
C GLU A 158 -1.37 16.71 -7.81
N GLY A 159 -1.81 15.96 -8.82
CA GLY A 159 -1.87 16.41 -10.21
C GLY A 159 -0.66 16.05 -11.08
N ASP A 160 0.42 15.56 -10.48
CA ASP A 160 1.54 15.01 -11.26
C ASP A 160 1.19 13.63 -11.80
N ALA A 161 1.59 13.38 -13.04
CA ALA A 161 1.31 12.09 -13.67
C ALA A 161 2.14 10.97 -13.04
N THR A 162 1.54 9.79 -12.95
CA THR A 162 2.29 8.55 -12.67
C THR A 162 3.21 8.28 -13.85
N THR A 163 4.52 8.22 -13.60
CA THR A 163 5.52 8.15 -14.66
C THR A 163 6.17 6.79 -14.76
N GLN A 164 6.22 6.05 -13.65
CA GLN A 164 6.82 4.73 -13.57
C GLN A 164 5.76 3.64 -13.76
N THR A 165 6.07 2.62 -14.54
CA THR A 165 5.10 1.55 -14.83
C THR A 165 5.66 0.18 -14.47
N LEU A 166 4.94 -0.55 -13.60
CA LEU A 166 5.18 -1.96 -13.32
C LEU A 166 4.18 -2.81 -14.11
N ILE A 167 4.67 -3.65 -15.01
CA ILE A 167 3.84 -4.52 -15.85
C ILE A 167 3.74 -5.92 -15.24
N ILE A 168 2.51 -6.41 -15.10
CA ILE A 168 2.18 -7.79 -14.79
C ILE A 168 1.73 -8.44 -16.11
N PRO A 169 2.62 -9.17 -16.79
CA PRO A 169 2.38 -9.66 -18.13
C PRO A 169 1.45 -10.88 -18.17
N GLY A 170 1.01 -11.25 -19.35
CA GLY A 170 0.24 -12.48 -19.58
C GLY A 170 0.99 -13.72 -19.07
N GLY A 171 0.23 -14.62 -18.44
CA GLY A 171 0.77 -15.83 -17.79
C GLY A 171 1.39 -15.60 -16.40
N CYS A 172 1.62 -14.36 -16.00
CA CYS A 172 2.01 -14.02 -14.66
C CYS A 172 0.79 -14.09 -13.71
N ASN A 173 0.92 -14.81 -12.61
CA ASN A 173 -0.04 -14.80 -11.50
C ASN A 173 0.70 -14.38 -10.24
N LEU A 174 0.78 -13.07 -10.03
CA LEU A 174 1.56 -12.46 -8.97
C LEU A 174 0.70 -12.18 -7.74
N THR A 175 1.18 -12.56 -6.58
CA THR A 175 0.67 -12.11 -5.28
C THR A 175 1.67 -11.14 -4.66
N MET A 176 1.27 -9.88 -4.46
CA MET A 176 2.04 -8.87 -3.73
C MET A 176 1.54 -8.79 -2.29
N VAL A 177 2.45 -8.87 -1.33
CA VAL A 177 2.13 -8.92 0.11
C VAL A 177 2.96 -7.86 0.85
N ASN A 178 2.32 -7.12 1.76
CA ASN A 178 2.97 -6.07 2.56
C ASN A 178 3.75 -5.06 1.70
N MET A 179 3.16 -4.65 0.59
CA MET A 179 3.74 -3.64 -0.31
C MET A 179 3.12 -2.27 -0.09
N LYS A 180 3.94 -1.24 -0.17
CA LYS A 180 3.51 0.15 -0.23
C LYS A 180 3.94 0.72 -1.58
N VAL A 181 3.01 0.82 -2.50
CA VAL A 181 3.26 1.36 -3.84
C VAL A 181 2.90 2.83 -3.86
N LEU A 182 3.91 3.67 -4.08
CA LEU A 182 3.78 5.12 -3.98
C LEU A 182 3.18 5.73 -5.26
N SER A 183 2.80 7.00 -5.18
CA SER A 183 1.98 7.65 -6.20
C SER A 183 2.67 7.87 -7.55
N SER A 184 4.00 7.75 -7.64
CA SER A 184 4.71 7.76 -8.92
C SER A 184 4.47 6.50 -9.77
N VAL A 185 3.96 5.42 -9.20
CA VAL A 185 3.90 4.11 -9.84
C VAL A 185 2.50 3.79 -10.35
N LYS A 186 2.41 3.38 -11.61
CA LYS A 186 1.26 2.69 -12.18
C LYS A 186 1.56 1.19 -12.28
N ILE A 187 0.67 0.37 -11.74
CA ILE A 187 0.70 -1.07 -11.98
C ILE A 187 -0.25 -1.38 -13.14
N LYS A 188 0.27 -2.00 -14.19
CA LYS A 188 -0.48 -2.40 -15.37
C LYS A 188 -0.59 -3.92 -15.43
N VAL A 189 -1.83 -4.43 -15.38
CA VAL A 189 -2.11 -5.87 -15.52
C VAL A 189 -2.56 -6.13 -16.95
N GLU A 190 -1.71 -6.81 -17.71
CA GLU A 190 -1.98 -7.08 -19.11
C GLU A 190 -2.88 -8.31 -19.33
N ASN A 191 -3.23 -8.53 -20.60
CA ASN A 191 -4.06 -9.67 -21.02
C ASN A 191 -3.47 -11.00 -20.53
N GLY A 192 -4.27 -11.77 -19.79
CA GLY A 192 -3.85 -13.04 -19.19
C GLY A 192 -2.97 -12.91 -17.95
N GLY A 193 -2.65 -11.69 -17.53
CA GLY A 193 -2.00 -11.42 -16.26
C GLY A 193 -2.99 -11.45 -15.09
N THR A 194 -2.51 -11.82 -13.91
CA THR A 194 -3.30 -11.80 -12.67
C THR A 194 -2.50 -11.14 -11.57
N LEU A 195 -3.09 -10.16 -10.91
CA LEU A 195 -2.55 -9.49 -9.74
C LEU A 195 -3.42 -9.80 -8.51
N ASN A 196 -2.80 -10.32 -7.47
CA ASN A 196 -3.41 -10.49 -6.16
C ASN A 196 -2.70 -9.56 -5.16
N LEU A 197 -3.46 -8.77 -4.41
CA LEU A 197 -2.92 -7.83 -3.42
C LEU A 197 -3.34 -8.27 -2.02
N ARG A 198 -2.39 -8.31 -1.09
CA ARG A 198 -2.62 -8.62 0.33
C ARG A 198 -1.88 -7.66 1.22
N ASP A 199 -2.53 -7.18 2.26
CA ASP A 199 -1.93 -6.35 3.31
C ASP A 199 -1.05 -5.22 2.76
N SER A 200 -1.50 -4.60 1.67
CA SER A 200 -0.72 -3.63 0.90
C SER A 200 -1.41 -2.28 0.84
N SER A 201 -0.65 -1.22 0.65
CA SER A 201 -1.16 0.14 0.48
C SER A 201 -0.74 0.69 -0.87
N ILE A 202 -1.71 0.95 -1.73
CA ILE A 202 -1.47 1.41 -3.10
C ILE A 202 -1.88 2.86 -3.23
N TYR A 203 -0.91 3.76 -3.32
CA TYR A 203 -1.11 5.19 -3.56
C TYR A 203 -1.05 5.54 -5.04
N GLY A 204 -0.42 4.68 -5.83
CA GLY A 204 -0.38 4.80 -7.28
C GLY A 204 -1.66 4.32 -7.95
N GLN A 205 -1.62 4.26 -9.27
CA GLN A 205 -2.71 3.78 -10.09
C GLN A 205 -2.55 2.29 -10.40
N ILE A 206 -3.67 1.56 -10.43
CA ILE A 206 -3.71 0.20 -10.98
C ILE A 206 -4.60 0.24 -12.22
N GLU A 207 -4.09 -0.27 -13.33
CA GLU A 207 -4.81 -0.40 -14.59
C GLU A 207 -4.87 -1.87 -15.00
N VAL A 208 -6.08 -2.42 -15.13
CA VAL A 208 -6.30 -3.80 -15.57
C VAL A 208 -6.85 -3.76 -16.98
N GLU A 209 -6.12 -4.34 -17.91
CA GLU A 209 -6.48 -4.35 -19.31
C GLU A 209 -7.35 -5.56 -19.69
N ASN A 210 -7.75 -5.59 -20.95
CA ASN A 210 -8.54 -6.67 -21.52
C ASN A 210 -7.94 -8.05 -21.22
N GLY A 211 -8.73 -8.93 -20.62
CA GLY A 211 -8.30 -10.26 -20.20
C GLY A 211 -7.43 -10.30 -18.94
N GLY A 212 -7.05 -9.16 -18.37
CA GLY A 212 -6.39 -9.08 -17.09
C GLY A 212 -7.32 -9.36 -15.93
N THR A 213 -6.77 -9.83 -14.81
CA THR A 213 -7.54 -10.15 -13.60
C THR A 213 -6.91 -9.50 -12.38
N ILE A 214 -7.73 -8.94 -11.51
CA ILE A 214 -7.30 -8.44 -10.20
C ILE A 214 -8.12 -9.06 -9.08
N SER A 215 -7.45 -9.35 -7.95
CA SER A 215 -8.05 -9.74 -6.68
C SER A 215 -7.36 -8.99 -5.54
N VAL A 216 -8.14 -8.45 -4.62
CA VAL A 216 -7.64 -7.64 -3.50
C VAL A 216 -8.11 -8.27 -2.20
N ASN A 217 -7.16 -8.69 -1.33
CA ASN A 217 -7.43 -9.37 -0.05
C ASN A 217 -8.22 -10.68 -0.18
N HIS A 218 -7.73 -11.60 -0.95
CA HIS A 218 -8.43 -12.81 -1.37
C HIS A 218 -8.78 -13.82 -0.25
N ASP A 219 -8.05 -13.93 0.86
CA ASP A 219 -8.06 -15.18 1.62
C ASP A 219 -8.71 -15.18 3.00
N ASP A 220 -9.20 -14.09 3.55
CA ASP A 220 -9.80 -14.19 4.87
C ASP A 220 -11.00 -13.26 5.11
N TYR A 221 -12.14 -13.70 4.65
CA TYR A 221 -13.42 -13.14 5.07
C TYR A 221 -13.81 -13.66 6.47
N SER A 222 -12.85 -13.69 7.40
CA SER A 222 -13.09 -14.13 8.78
C SER A 222 -13.81 -13.08 9.63
N GLY A 223 -14.23 -11.96 9.02
CA GLY A 223 -14.94 -10.88 9.71
C GLY A 223 -14.09 -10.05 10.67
N LYS A 224 -12.80 -10.27 10.71
CA LYS A 224 -11.88 -9.39 11.43
C LYS A 224 -11.42 -8.29 10.49
N PHE A 225 -11.83 -7.06 10.78
CA PHE A 225 -11.28 -5.84 10.19
C PHE A 225 -9.81 -5.69 10.60
N LEU A 226 -8.92 -6.44 9.98
CA LEU A 226 -7.50 -6.31 10.16
C LEU A 226 -6.95 -5.67 8.90
N THR A 227 -6.16 -4.63 9.09
CA THR A 227 -5.23 -3.98 8.17
C THR A 227 -5.26 -4.57 6.74
N GLY A 228 -6.36 -4.30 6.03
CA GLY A 228 -6.53 -4.83 4.68
C GLY A 228 -5.77 -3.98 3.66
N THR A 229 -5.72 -4.45 2.43
CA THR A 229 -5.17 -3.66 1.32
C THR A 229 -6.00 -2.40 1.11
N SER A 230 -5.35 -1.26 1.14
CA SER A 230 -5.96 0.03 0.77
C SER A 230 -5.54 0.42 -0.65
N ILE A 231 -6.50 0.87 -1.44
CA ILE A 231 -6.25 1.53 -2.73
C ILE A 231 -6.55 3.01 -2.54
N ASN A 232 -5.51 3.79 -2.30
CA ASN A 232 -5.58 5.21 -2.03
C ASN A 232 -5.45 6.04 -3.31
N GLY A 233 -4.85 5.46 -4.35
CA GLY A 233 -4.93 5.94 -5.71
C GLY A 233 -6.22 5.48 -6.39
N GLN A 234 -6.13 5.02 -7.62
CA GLN A 234 -7.30 4.61 -8.40
C GLN A 234 -7.11 3.22 -9.03
N LEU A 235 -8.15 2.39 -8.97
CA LEU A 235 -8.22 1.16 -9.74
C LEU A 235 -9.06 1.39 -11.00
N ILE A 236 -8.46 1.21 -12.16
CA ILE A 236 -9.11 1.31 -13.47
C ILE A 236 -9.24 -0.09 -14.06
N LEU A 237 -10.44 -0.49 -14.38
CA LEU A 237 -10.78 -1.73 -15.04
C LEU A 237 -11.22 -1.42 -16.46
N ASN A 238 -10.41 -1.76 -17.44
CA ASN A 238 -10.70 -1.52 -18.86
C ASN A 238 -11.54 -2.66 -19.47
N ASP A 239 -11.99 -2.45 -20.69
CA ASP A 239 -12.82 -3.41 -21.42
C ASP A 239 -12.21 -4.83 -21.39
N GLY A 240 -13.02 -5.83 -21.06
CA GLY A 240 -12.59 -7.23 -20.92
C GLY A 240 -11.86 -7.57 -19.60
N ALA A 241 -11.61 -6.61 -18.72
CA ALA A 241 -11.00 -6.87 -17.40
C ALA A 241 -11.93 -7.68 -16.47
N THR A 242 -11.31 -8.37 -15.51
CA THR A 242 -12.04 -9.12 -14.47
C THR A 242 -11.57 -8.72 -13.09
N ILE A 243 -12.52 -8.43 -12.17
CA ILE A 243 -12.26 -8.29 -10.74
C ILE A 243 -12.89 -9.45 -9.98
N LYS A 244 -12.13 -10.05 -9.07
CA LYS A 244 -12.57 -11.23 -8.30
C LYS A 244 -12.37 -11.03 -6.81
N ASN A 245 -13.33 -11.51 -6.00
CA ASN A 245 -13.19 -11.69 -4.55
C ASN A 245 -12.35 -10.58 -3.88
N SER A 246 -12.80 -9.35 -3.99
CA SER A 246 -11.99 -8.20 -3.61
C SER A 246 -12.61 -7.42 -2.46
N MET A 247 -11.77 -6.90 -1.56
CA MET A 247 -12.14 -5.99 -0.50
C MET A 247 -11.26 -4.75 -0.61
N ILE A 248 -11.83 -3.67 -1.11
CA ILE A 248 -11.13 -2.45 -1.47
C ILE A 248 -11.58 -1.32 -0.55
N TYR A 249 -10.65 -0.74 0.17
CA TYR A 249 -10.84 0.47 0.94
C TYR A 249 -9.98 1.58 0.35
N SER A 250 -10.46 2.79 0.42
CA SER A 250 -9.60 3.97 0.29
C SER A 250 -9.36 4.57 1.67
N ASN A 251 -8.15 5.00 1.93
CA ASN A 251 -7.76 5.74 3.12
C ASN A 251 -6.80 6.84 2.70
N THR A 252 -7.37 7.93 2.20
CA THR A 252 -6.60 9.07 1.69
C THR A 252 -6.21 10.07 2.78
N ASN A 253 -6.59 9.82 4.04
CA ASN A 253 -6.31 10.72 5.16
C ASN A 253 -4.81 10.95 5.42
N PHE A 254 -3.95 10.05 4.94
CA PHE A 254 -2.50 10.17 5.10
C PHE A 254 -1.78 9.90 3.78
N LEU A 255 -1.22 10.92 3.19
CA LEU A 255 -0.20 10.75 2.17
C LEU A 255 1.09 10.21 2.80
N PRO A 256 1.96 9.50 2.04
CA PRO A 256 3.20 8.92 2.55
C PRO A 256 4.15 9.90 3.24
N ASN A 257 4.04 11.18 2.96
CA ASN A 257 4.83 12.27 3.55
C ASN A 257 4.17 12.91 4.79
N GLY A 258 3.08 12.32 5.33
CA GLY A 258 2.37 12.86 6.49
C GLY A 258 1.48 14.08 6.20
N THR A 259 1.40 14.53 4.96
CA THR A 259 0.40 15.53 4.55
C THR A 259 -0.96 14.86 4.43
N GLN A 260 -2.00 15.46 4.99
CA GLN A 260 -3.37 15.00 4.76
C GLN A 260 -3.66 15.06 3.26
N ALA A 261 -4.06 13.94 2.69
CA ALA A 261 -4.57 13.92 1.33
C ALA A 261 -5.80 14.83 1.29
N ARG A 262 -5.70 15.89 0.54
CA ARG A 262 -6.82 16.79 0.29
C ARG A 262 -7.66 16.15 -0.80
N HIS A 263 -8.86 15.71 -0.43
CA HIS A 263 -10.02 15.62 -1.31
C HIS A 263 -9.87 14.79 -2.58
N ASN A 264 -9.65 13.53 -2.43
CA ASN A 264 -9.88 12.66 -3.58
C ASN A 264 -11.39 12.51 -3.79
N THR A 265 -11.98 13.36 -4.63
CA THR A 265 -13.37 13.23 -5.08
C THR A 265 -13.52 12.20 -6.20
N SER A 266 -12.40 11.66 -6.68
CA SER A 266 -12.39 10.63 -7.72
C SER A 266 -12.84 9.29 -7.18
N PRO A 267 -13.61 8.51 -7.95
CA PRO A 267 -14.03 7.17 -7.53
C PRO A 267 -12.84 6.25 -7.25
N VAL A 268 -12.97 5.40 -6.23
CA VAL A 268 -11.92 4.41 -5.89
C VAL A 268 -11.71 3.43 -7.04
N VAL A 269 -12.82 2.97 -7.63
CA VAL A 269 -12.80 2.06 -8.78
C VAL A 269 -13.52 2.72 -9.96
N VAL A 270 -12.90 2.64 -11.13
CA VAL A 270 -13.49 3.08 -12.40
C VAL A 270 -13.51 1.91 -13.36
N THR A 271 -14.66 1.70 -14.03
CA THR A 271 -14.76 0.72 -15.12
C THR A 271 -14.97 1.45 -16.44
N ASN A 272 -14.21 1.04 -17.47
CA ASN A 272 -14.30 1.55 -18.84
C ASN A 272 -14.57 0.39 -19.79
N GLY A 273 -15.75 0.36 -20.42
CA GLY A 273 -16.15 -0.74 -21.29
C GLY A 273 -16.78 -1.91 -20.51
N ASN A 274 -16.64 -3.12 -21.05
CA ASN A 274 -17.29 -4.31 -20.50
C ASN A 274 -16.37 -5.00 -19.49
N VAL A 275 -16.75 -5.00 -18.23
CA VAL A 275 -15.97 -5.55 -17.12
C VAL A 275 -16.76 -6.67 -16.45
N LYS A 276 -16.05 -7.73 -16.05
CA LYS A 276 -16.65 -8.86 -15.30
C LYS A 276 -16.32 -8.75 -13.83
N MET A 277 -17.31 -9.05 -13.00
CA MET A 277 -17.16 -9.16 -11.57
C MET A 277 -17.60 -10.55 -11.10
N GLU A 278 -16.69 -11.23 -10.40
CA GLU A 278 -16.89 -12.59 -9.93
C GLU A 278 -16.67 -12.70 -8.41
N GLY A 279 -17.51 -13.49 -7.75
CA GLY A 279 -17.46 -13.72 -6.32
C GLY A 279 -17.93 -12.51 -5.51
N LYS A 280 -17.32 -12.25 -4.34
CA LYS A 280 -17.69 -11.13 -3.46
C LYS A 280 -16.72 -9.97 -3.66
N VAL A 281 -17.25 -8.82 -4.05
CA VAL A 281 -16.50 -7.58 -4.21
C VAL A 281 -17.11 -6.52 -3.32
N TYR A 282 -16.28 -5.96 -2.46
CA TYR A 282 -16.60 -4.86 -1.57
C TYR A 282 -15.73 -3.66 -1.91
N ILE A 283 -16.33 -2.49 -2.10
CA ILE A 283 -15.62 -1.25 -2.40
C ILE A 283 -16.15 -0.17 -1.46
N LYS A 284 -15.25 0.50 -0.75
CA LYS A 284 -15.60 1.61 0.13
C LYS A 284 -14.76 2.84 -0.20
N GLY A 285 -15.43 3.96 -0.49
CA GLY A 285 -14.83 5.29 -0.59
C GLY A 285 -14.37 5.81 0.77
N ASP A 286 -13.41 6.71 0.75
CA ASP A 286 -12.90 7.36 1.95
C ASP A 286 -13.85 8.47 2.43
N GLU A 287 -13.70 8.80 3.70
CA GLU A 287 -14.49 9.82 4.36
C GLU A 287 -14.07 11.22 3.89
N ALA A 288 -15.02 12.15 3.85
CA ALA A 288 -14.73 13.53 3.50
C ALA A 288 -13.86 14.20 4.58
N ALA A 289 -12.91 15.01 4.13
CA ALA A 289 -12.21 15.91 5.05
C ALA A 289 -13.12 17.00 5.61
N THR A 290 -12.68 17.60 6.70
CA THR A 290 -13.39 18.72 7.33
C THR A 290 -13.17 20.03 6.56
N GLY A 291 -14.22 20.81 6.37
CA GLY A 291 -14.13 22.17 5.84
C GLY A 291 -14.65 22.32 4.41
N THR A 292 -14.21 23.40 3.79
CA THR A 292 -14.58 23.75 2.41
C THR A 292 -13.35 23.77 1.52
N ASP A 293 -13.51 23.30 0.30
CA ASP A 293 -12.50 23.41 -0.74
C ASP A 293 -12.26 24.92 -1.05
N PRO A 294 -11.03 25.42 -0.84
CA PRO A 294 -10.71 26.82 -1.06
C PRO A 294 -10.84 27.27 -2.52
N ALA A 295 -10.77 26.32 -3.46
CA ALA A 295 -10.90 26.63 -4.89
C ALA A 295 -12.35 26.78 -5.32
N THR A 296 -13.27 26.04 -4.73
CA THR A 296 -14.69 26.02 -5.11
C THR A 296 -15.61 26.66 -4.07
N GLY A 297 -15.14 26.85 -2.84
CA GLY A 297 -15.93 27.31 -1.69
C GLY A 297 -17.02 26.33 -1.24
N LYS A 298 -17.02 25.09 -1.79
CA LYS A 298 -17.99 24.04 -1.46
C LYS A 298 -17.45 23.16 -0.37
N SER A 299 -18.37 22.60 0.42
CA SER A 299 -18.04 21.54 1.37
C SER A 299 -17.40 20.35 0.68
N TYR A 300 -16.43 19.74 1.33
CA TYR A 300 -15.84 18.51 0.82
C TYR A 300 -16.86 17.37 0.78
N SER A 301 -16.70 16.48 -0.16
CA SER A 301 -17.58 15.32 -0.33
C SER A 301 -16.83 14.04 0.05
N GLY A 302 -17.55 13.07 0.60
CA GLY A 302 -17.06 11.70 0.71
C GLY A 302 -16.72 11.14 -0.67
N GLN A 303 -15.72 10.28 -0.74
CA GLN A 303 -15.26 9.70 -1.99
C GLN A 303 -16.29 8.72 -2.57
N PRO A 304 -16.63 8.79 -3.85
CA PRO A 304 -17.45 7.76 -4.51
C PRO A 304 -16.72 6.39 -4.51
N ALA A 305 -17.46 5.31 -4.34
CA ALA A 305 -16.84 3.99 -4.37
C ALA A 305 -16.55 3.49 -5.79
N LEU A 306 -17.54 3.55 -6.67
CA LEU A 306 -17.48 3.00 -8.02
C LEU A 306 -18.01 4.00 -9.05
N LYS A 307 -17.32 4.09 -10.20
CA LYS A 307 -17.83 4.74 -11.41
C LYS A 307 -17.85 3.72 -12.55
N VAL A 308 -18.98 3.61 -13.24
CA VAL A 308 -19.10 2.87 -14.50
C VAL A 308 -19.15 3.87 -15.64
N SER A 309 -18.01 4.01 -16.34
CA SER A 309 -17.86 4.94 -17.47
C SER A 309 -18.03 4.18 -18.77
N SER A 310 -19.17 4.23 -19.37
CA SER A 310 -19.54 3.48 -20.58
C SER A 310 -19.48 1.94 -20.42
N GLY A 311 -20.05 1.21 -21.37
CA GLY A 311 -20.05 -0.26 -21.35
C GLY A 311 -20.85 -0.87 -20.21
N THR A 312 -20.52 -2.10 -19.86
CA THR A 312 -21.31 -2.90 -18.90
C THR A 312 -20.45 -3.53 -17.83
N LEU A 313 -20.73 -3.24 -16.56
CA LEU A 313 -20.23 -4.04 -15.44
C LEU A 313 -21.17 -5.22 -15.20
N THR A 314 -20.71 -6.42 -15.52
CA THR A 314 -21.50 -7.64 -15.38
C THR A 314 -21.20 -8.33 -14.06
N ILE A 315 -22.19 -8.45 -13.18
CA ILE A 315 -22.12 -9.19 -11.92
C ILE A 315 -22.58 -10.62 -12.14
N GLY A 316 -21.65 -11.58 -12.08
CA GLY A 316 -21.92 -12.99 -12.34
C GLY A 316 -22.93 -13.60 -11.39
N GLU A 317 -23.52 -14.76 -11.80
CA GLU A 317 -24.41 -15.52 -10.92
C GLU A 317 -23.70 -15.94 -9.63
N GLY A 318 -24.39 -15.83 -8.49
CA GLY A 318 -23.81 -16.09 -7.16
C GLY A 318 -22.82 -15.05 -6.67
N SER A 319 -22.51 -14.05 -7.50
CA SER A 319 -21.61 -12.95 -7.15
C SER A 319 -22.34 -11.79 -6.49
N GLN A 320 -21.62 -11.00 -5.69
CA GLN A 320 -22.15 -9.85 -4.99
C GLN A 320 -21.19 -8.66 -5.07
N LEU A 321 -21.67 -7.54 -5.55
CA LEU A 321 -21.02 -6.24 -5.43
C LEU A 321 -21.63 -5.45 -4.28
N ALA A 322 -20.81 -5.01 -3.33
CA ALA A 322 -21.19 -4.09 -2.28
C ALA A 322 -20.36 -2.82 -2.40
N ALA A 323 -20.98 -1.74 -2.85
CA ALA A 323 -20.36 -0.43 -3.01
C ALA A 323 -20.85 0.53 -1.91
N TYR A 324 -19.93 1.14 -1.19
CA TYR A 324 -20.23 2.08 -0.11
C TYR A 324 -19.56 3.43 -0.40
N GLY A 325 -20.34 4.46 -0.58
CA GLY A 325 -19.83 5.82 -0.68
C GLY A 325 -19.15 6.27 0.61
N GLY A 326 -18.14 7.11 0.50
CA GLY A 326 -17.47 7.70 1.64
C GLY A 326 -18.43 8.53 2.48
N GLY A 327 -18.43 8.30 3.77
CA GLY A 327 -19.22 9.06 4.76
C GLY A 327 -18.54 10.35 5.14
N ASN A 328 -18.96 10.87 6.29
CA ASN A 328 -18.33 12.02 6.90
C ASN A 328 -18.11 11.84 8.39
N ILE A 329 -17.01 12.40 8.89
CA ILE A 329 -16.71 12.54 10.30
C ILE A 329 -16.94 13.99 10.78
N ALA A 330 -17.16 14.94 9.86
CA ALA A 330 -17.12 16.37 10.16
C ALA A 330 -18.36 17.15 9.74
N THR A 331 -18.58 18.26 10.40
CA THR A 331 -19.80 19.06 10.50
C THR A 331 -20.24 19.80 9.20
N THR A 332 -19.62 19.61 8.05
CA THR A 332 -19.92 20.39 6.84
C THR A 332 -19.62 19.63 5.53
N SER A 333 -19.87 18.35 5.39
CA SER A 333 -19.57 17.68 4.13
C SER A 333 -20.69 16.78 3.62
N VAL A 334 -20.74 16.66 2.30
CA VAL A 334 -21.69 15.85 1.56
C VAL A 334 -21.25 14.39 1.60
N GLY A 335 -22.17 13.44 1.74
CA GLY A 335 -21.89 12.02 1.61
C GLY A 335 -21.51 11.66 0.16
N GLY A 336 -20.53 10.75 -0.02
CA GLY A 336 -20.13 10.25 -1.32
C GLY A 336 -21.18 9.32 -1.94
N ALA A 337 -21.28 9.29 -3.26
CA ALA A 337 -22.10 8.32 -3.97
C ALA A 337 -21.53 6.90 -3.81
N ALA A 338 -22.39 5.89 -3.74
CA ALA A 338 -21.91 4.52 -3.83
C ALA A 338 -21.51 4.15 -5.26
N VAL A 339 -22.38 4.50 -6.22
CA VAL A 339 -22.15 4.23 -7.65
C VAL A 339 -22.45 5.47 -8.47
N ILE A 340 -21.54 5.78 -9.39
CA ILE A 340 -21.74 6.79 -10.44
C ILE A 340 -21.85 6.06 -11.78
N LEU A 341 -22.93 6.29 -12.51
CA LEU A 341 -23.09 5.85 -13.89
C LEU A 341 -22.82 7.02 -14.83
N ASP A 342 -21.92 6.81 -15.79
CA ASP A 342 -21.60 7.78 -16.83
C ASP A 342 -21.80 7.08 -18.19
N ASN A 343 -23.05 6.99 -18.60
CA ASN A 343 -23.52 6.20 -19.74
C ASN A 343 -23.17 4.70 -19.65
N GLY A 344 -22.95 4.19 -18.44
CA GLY A 344 -22.64 2.79 -18.17
C GLY A 344 -23.86 2.00 -17.74
N THR A 345 -23.73 0.69 -17.75
CA THR A 345 -24.75 -0.26 -17.29
C THR A 345 -24.19 -1.19 -16.24
N ILE A 346 -24.94 -1.45 -15.18
CA ILE A 346 -24.67 -2.58 -14.26
C ILE A 346 -25.69 -3.65 -14.56
N SER A 347 -25.24 -4.85 -14.91
CA SER A 347 -26.15 -5.96 -15.28
C SER A 347 -25.71 -7.29 -14.66
N GLY A 348 -26.54 -8.31 -14.85
CA GLY A 348 -26.22 -9.70 -14.55
C GLY A 348 -27.13 -10.38 -13.56
N ALA A 349 -26.85 -11.67 -13.28
CA ALA A 349 -27.63 -12.51 -12.38
C ALA A 349 -27.23 -12.44 -10.90
N GLY A 350 -26.21 -11.65 -10.57
CA GLY A 350 -25.73 -11.46 -9.22
C GLY A 350 -26.53 -10.46 -8.39
N THR A 351 -25.91 -9.92 -7.35
CA THR A 351 -26.50 -8.96 -6.41
C THR A 351 -25.70 -7.67 -6.35
N LEU A 352 -26.39 -6.53 -6.44
CA LEU A 352 -25.83 -5.20 -6.18
C LEU A 352 -26.31 -4.71 -4.81
N ILE A 353 -25.39 -4.26 -3.97
CA ILE A 353 -25.66 -3.48 -2.77
C ILE A 353 -24.97 -2.14 -2.96
N ALA A 354 -25.70 -1.05 -2.99
CA ALA A 354 -25.14 0.28 -3.09
C ALA A 354 -25.68 1.14 -1.95
N VAL A 355 -24.79 1.53 -1.05
CA VAL A 355 -25.12 2.35 0.12
C VAL A 355 -24.26 3.61 0.06
N ALA A 356 -24.89 4.73 -0.04
CA ALA A 356 -24.19 6.01 -0.11
C ALA A 356 -23.68 6.48 1.24
N GLY A 357 -22.69 7.37 1.19
CA GLY A 357 -22.10 7.97 2.36
C GLY A 357 -23.09 8.90 3.10
N ARG A 358 -22.97 8.92 4.40
CA ARG A 358 -23.71 9.87 5.25
C ARG A 358 -23.14 11.28 5.04
N GLY A 359 -24.02 12.30 4.89
CA GLY A 359 -23.65 13.70 5.03
C GLY A 359 -23.74 14.15 6.51
N ASP A 360 -22.84 15.02 6.96
CA ASP A 360 -22.90 15.60 8.29
C ASP A 360 -22.89 17.13 8.19
N GLY A 361 -24.03 17.73 8.42
CA GLY A 361 -24.25 19.17 8.21
C GLY A 361 -24.52 19.55 6.75
N ASP A 362 -24.54 18.62 5.81
CA ASP A 362 -24.91 18.76 4.42
C ASP A 362 -25.59 17.48 3.91
N ASN A 363 -25.91 17.40 2.64
CA ASN A 363 -26.72 16.34 2.07
C ASN A 363 -26.04 14.97 2.11
N GLY A 364 -26.84 13.91 2.30
CA GLY A 364 -26.39 12.53 2.11
C GLY A 364 -26.07 12.25 0.65
N GLY A 365 -25.13 11.32 0.38
CA GLY A 365 -24.82 10.88 -0.96
C GLY A 365 -25.94 10.06 -1.59
N ASN A 366 -25.95 9.92 -2.91
CA ASN A 366 -26.89 9.06 -3.62
C ASN A 366 -26.34 7.64 -3.74
N ALA A 367 -27.21 6.62 -3.62
CA ALA A 367 -26.78 5.24 -3.82
C ALA A 367 -26.29 5.01 -5.25
N VAL A 368 -27.09 5.45 -6.21
CA VAL A 368 -26.74 5.46 -7.64
C VAL A 368 -27.05 6.82 -8.21
N GLU A 369 -26.14 7.39 -8.97
CA GLU A 369 -26.32 8.69 -9.62
C GLU A 369 -25.73 8.71 -11.03
N GLY A 370 -26.15 9.68 -11.84
CA GLY A 370 -25.64 9.91 -13.20
C GLY A 370 -26.59 9.42 -14.26
N THR A 371 -26.04 9.03 -15.42
CA THR A 371 -26.78 8.59 -16.59
C THR A 371 -26.40 7.16 -16.96
N GLY A 372 -27.37 6.24 -16.99
CA GLY A 372 -27.09 4.84 -17.31
C GLY A 372 -28.19 3.90 -16.83
N ASN A 373 -27.90 2.62 -16.77
CA ASN A 373 -28.91 1.60 -16.45
C ASN A 373 -28.44 0.67 -15.33
N VAL A 374 -29.36 0.24 -14.49
CA VAL A 374 -29.18 -0.86 -13.53
C VAL A 374 -30.10 -1.99 -13.88
N GLU A 375 -29.58 -3.03 -14.53
CA GLU A 375 -30.31 -4.19 -15.08
C GLU A 375 -29.87 -5.47 -14.37
N ILE A 376 -30.05 -5.53 -13.04
CA ILE A 376 -29.57 -6.62 -12.22
C ILE A 376 -30.70 -7.41 -11.57
N ALA A 377 -30.45 -8.70 -11.35
CA ALA A 377 -31.48 -9.59 -10.79
C ALA A 377 -31.88 -9.21 -9.36
N LYS A 378 -30.91 -8.69 -8.55
CA LYS A 378 -31.15 -8.26 -7.17
C LYS A 378 -30.41 -6.99 -6.88
N ALA A 379 -31.09 -5.96 -6.38
CA ALA A 379 -30.48 -4.72 -5.95
C ALA A 379 -31.00 -4.29 -4.57
N TYR A 380 -30.08 -3.81 -3.74
CA TYR A 380 -30.37 -3.05 -2.53
C TYR A 380 -29.71 -1.69 -2.67
N LEU A 381 -30.51 -0.63 -2.71
CA LEU A 381 -30.04 0.74 -2.93
C LEU A 381 -30.47 1.62 -1.76
N GLU A 382 -29.53 2.22 -1.07
CA GLU A 382 -29.79 3.08 0.08
C GLU A 382 -29.04 4.40 -0.04
N GLY A 383 -29.77 5.51 -0.07
CA GLY A 383 -29.21 6.86 0.00
C GLY A 383 -28.60 7.15 1.37
N GLY A 384 -27.59 8.01 1.39
CA GLY A 384 -26.92 8.39 2.62
C GLY A 384 -27.83 9.20 3.55
N SER A 385 -27.76 8.94 4.84
CA SER A 385 -28.45 9.73 5.87
C SER A 385 -27.83 11.11 6.04
N THR A 386 -28.57 12.04 6.63
CA THR A 386 -28.07 13.36 7.03
C THR A 386 -27.88 13.44 8.54
N SER A 387 -27.08 14.41 8.99
CA SER A 387 -27.00 14.74 10.38
C SER A 387 -28.23 15.54 10.85
N VAL A 388 -28.68 15.28 12.07
CA VAL A 388 -29.78 16.06 12.71
C VAL A 388 -29.40 17.52 13.00
N MET A 389 -28.14 17.91 12.82
CA MET A 389 -27.67 19.26 13.13
C MET A 389 -28.01 20.30 12.06
N ASN A 390 -28.18 19.88 10.80
CA ASN A 390 -28.61 20.77 9.74
C ASN A 390 -30.04 20.43 9.27
N LYS A 391 -30.98 21.25 9.70
CA LYS A 391 -32.40 21.06 9.34
C LYS A 391 -32.72 21.24 7.85
N ASN A 392 -31.79 21.81 7.09
CA ASN A 392 -31.94 22.03 5.64
C ASN A 392 -31.20 20.95 4.80
N ALA A 393 -30.49 20.03 5.43
CA ALA A 393 -29.83 18.96 4.73
C ALA A 393 -30.85 17.88 4.34
N GLU A 394 -30.71 17.37 3.12
CA GLU A 394 -31.56 16.31 2.59
C GLU A 394 -30.86 14.96 2.60
N PRO A 395 -31.55 13.85 2.95
CA PRO A 395 -30.98 12.53 2.76
C PRO A 395 -30.75 12.26 1.28
N GLY A 396 -29.72 11.48 0.98
CA GLY A 396 -29.46 11.04 -0.39
C GLY A 396 -30.56 10.16 -0.94
N LYS A 397 -30.70 10.11 -2.25
CA LYS A 397 -31.68 9.28 -2.95
C LYS A 397 -31.12 7.87 -3.18
N ALA A 398 -32.00 6.90 -3.31
CA ALA A 398 -31.63 5.57 -3.76
C ALA A 398 -31.08 5.61 -5.19
N TYR A 399 -31.68 6.44 -6.04
CA TYR A 399 -31.20 6.72 -7.40
C TYR A 399 -31.64 8.12 -7.82
N THR A 400 -31.01 8.67 -8.86
CA THR A 400 -31.46 9.90 -9.53
C THR A 400 -32.35 9.57 -10.71
N GLU A 401 -33.17 10.53 -11.15
CA GLU A 401 -34.21 10.29 -12.20
C GLU A 401 -33.65 9.89 -13.56
N SER A 402 -32.37 9.94 -13.76
CA SER A 402 -31.68 9.60 -15.02
C SER A 402 -30.99 8.24 -15.02
N VAL A 403 -31.33 7.38 -14.07
CA VAL A 403 -30.79 6.01 -13.96
C VAL A 403 -31.82 4.97 -14.27
#